data_be6fdfb03043fa3e9c401a04006dde07
#
_entry.id   be6fdfb03043fa3e9c401a04006dde07
#
_cell.length_a   1.000
_cell.length_b   1.000
_cell.length_c   1.000
_cell.angle_alpha   90.00
_cell.angle_beta   90.00
_cell.angle_gamma   90.00
#
_symmetry.space_group_name_H-M   'P 1'
#
loop_
_entity.id
_entity.type
_entity.pdbx_description
1 polymer ?
#
loop_
_entity_poly.entity_id
_entity_poly.type
_entity_poly.pdbx_seq_one_letter_code
_entity_poly.pdbx_strand_id
1 'polypeptide(L)'
;MFRFILSFFGGIFTTVTMGVGVTALSIGAIFWVYGRDLPSHESLSQYQPATISRIYSGEGQIIDEFAEERRLFAPAETIPDMVKQAFISAEDKNFYTHTGYDLRGIGAAVVDCVASKGRGCRGGSTITQQVMKNFLLSGDRQAERKIKELILAARAEEALSKEKILELYLNEIFLGQNSYGVAAASQTYFNKTLEELSPGEAAYLASLPKSPSNRHPVRDRDTATFWRNNTLREMKENGYIDTSTYETEVAAPLKSCLLYTSPSPRD
;
A
#
# COMPACT_ATOMS: atom_id res chain seq x y z
N MET A 1 -45.42 -19.37 33.33
CA MET A 1 -44.03 -18.89 33.37
C MET A 1 -43.19 -19.45 32.22
N PHE A 2 -43.09 -20.76 32.05
CA PHE A 2 -42.28 -21.39 30.98
C PHE A 2 -42.67 -21.00 29.55
N ARG A 3 -43.96 -20.92 29.24
CA ARG A 3 -44.46 -20.47 27.91
C ARG A 3 -44.13 -19.02 27.61
N PHE A 4 -44.09 -18.17 28.61
CA PHE A 4 -43.74 -16.75 28.47
C PHE A 4 -42.23 -16.58 28.16
N ILE A 5 -41.37 -17.37 28.82
CA ILE A 5 -39.94 -17.43 28.59
C ILE A 5 -39.64 -17.90 27.17
N LEU A 6 -40.30 -19.01 26.74
CA LEU A 6 -40.16 -19.52 25.37
C LEU A 6 -40.59 -18.50 24.30
N SER A 7 -41.72 -17.78 24.54
CA SER A 7 -42.20 -16.77 23.62
C SER A 7 -41.27 -15.56 23.56
N PHE A 8 -40.68 -15.18 24.70
CA PHE A 8 -39.70 -14.07 24.75
C PHE A 8 -38.42 -14.43 23.99
N PHE A 9 -37.81 -15.58 24.21
CA PHE A 9 -36.62 -16.02 23.48
C PHE A 9 -36.92 -16.28 22.00
N GLY A 10 -38.11 -16.81 21.66
CA GLY A 10 -38.56 -16.95 20.29
C GLY A 10 -38.68 -15.62 19.57
N GLY A 11 -39.22 -14.58 20.24
CA GLY A 11 -39.30 -13.21 19.71
C GLY A 11 -37.92 -12.63 19.45
N ILE A 12 -36.99 -12.75 20.40
CA ILE A 12 -35.60 -12.28 20.22
C ILE A 12 -34.93 -13.00 19.04
N PHE A 13 -35.05 -14.34 19.00
CA PHE A 13 -34.47 -15.13 17.91
C PHE A 13 -35.01 -14.70 16.55
N THR A 14 -36.33 -14.54 16.41
CA THR A 14 -36.97 -14.09 15.17
C THR A 14 -36.47 -12.70 14.76
N THR A 15 -36.38 -11.74 15.71
CA THR A 15 -35.91 -10.38 15.44
C THR A 15 -34.44 -10.37 14.98
N VAL A 16 -33.59 -11.16 15.65
CA VAL A 16 -32.17 -11.29 15.28
C VAL A 16 -32.04 -11.92 13.90
N THR A 17 -32.77 -13.01 13.63
CA THR A 17 -32.72 -13.70 12.33
C THR A 17 -33.20 -12.81 11.19
N MET A 18 -34.28 -12.04 11.42
CA MET A 18 -34.80 -11.07 10.46
C MET A 18 -33.81 -9.93 10.21
N GLY A 19 -33.17 -9.43 11.28
CA GLY A 19 -32.11 -8.42 11.17
C GLY A 19 -30.93 -8.90 10.35
N VAL A 20 -30.44 -10.13 10.60
CA VAL A 20 -29.37 -10.75 9.82
C VAL A 20 -29.78 -10.93 8.36
N GLY A 21 -31.02 -11.38 8.10
CA GLY A 21 -31.54 -11.54 6.74
C GLY A 21 -31.59 -10.22 5.96
N VAL A 22 -32.13 -9.17 6.58
CA VAL A 22 -32.18 -7.82 5.95
C VAL A 22 -30.77 -7.30 5.68
N THR A 23 -29.87 -7.46 6.63
CA THR A 23 -28.45 -7.03 6.45
C THR A 23 -27.79 -7.78 5.30
N ALA A 24 -27.96 -9.10 5.22
CA ALA A 24 -27.39 -9.91 4.14
C ALA A 24 -27.95 -9.51 2.76
N LEU A 25 -29.26 -9.28 2.67
CA LEU A 25 -29.91 -8.81 1.42
C LEU A 25 -29.41 -7.41 1.03
N SER A 26 -29.24 -6.51 2.00
CA SER A 26 -28.72 -5.17 1.74
C SER A 26 -27.28 -5.21 1.23
N ILE A 27 -26.43 -6.03 1.84
CA ILE A 27 -25.05 -6.25 1.37
C ILE A 27 -25.06 -6.84 -0.05
N GLY A 28 -25.88 -7.87 -0.28
CA GLY A 28 -26.02 -8.47 -1.62
C GLY A 28 -26.47 -7.47 -2.69
N ALA A 29 -27.44 -6.61 -2.37
CA ALA A 29 -27.91 -5.55 -3.27
C ALA A 29 -26.79 -4.52 -3.55
N ILE A 30 -26.02 -4.11 -2.56
CA ILE A 30 -24.86 -3.21 -2.73
C ILE A 30 -23.85 -3.85 -3.68
N PHE A 31 -23.44 -5.09 -3.43
CA PHE A 31 -22.51 -5.80 -4.30
C PHE A 31 -23.03 -5.98 -5.72
N TRP A 32 -24.34 -6.21 -5.90
CA TRP A 32 -24.97 -6.35 -7.20
C TRP A 32 -25.00 -5.02 -7.97
N VAL A 33 -25.37 -3.92 -7.31
CA VAL A 33 -25.44 -2.58 -7.94
C VAL A 33 -24.04 -2.09 -8.32
N TYR A 34 -23.11 -2.10 -7.37
CA TYR A 34 -21.76 -1.58 -7.61
C TYR A 34 -20.83 -2.57 -8.34
N GLY A 35 -21.20 -3.83 -8.43
CA GLY A 35 -20.42 -4.85 -9.13
C GLY A 35 -20.66 -4.93 -10.63
N ARG A 36 -21.69 -4.25 -11.17
CA ARG A 36 -22.09 -4.35 -12.58
C ARG A 36 -21.21 -3.52 -13.51
N ASP A 37 -20.85 -2.32 -13.10
CA ASP A 37 -20.17 -1.33 -13.93
C ASP A 37 -18.69 -1.18 -13.55
N LEU A 38 -18.08 -2.29 -13.04
CA LEU A 38 -16.66 -2.26 -12.69
C LEU A 38 -15.77 -2.43 -13.91
N PRO A 39 -14.65 -1.69 -13.97
CA PRO A 39 -13.63 -1.88 -15.00
C PRO A 39 -13.10 -3.32 -15.01
N SER A 40 -12.71 -3.81 -16.19
CA SER A 40 -12.11 -5.14 -16.30
C SER A 40 -10.73 -5.15 -15.63
N HIS A 41 -10.53 -6.07 -14.69
CA HIS A 41 -9.24 -6.33 -14.07
C HIS A 41 -8.28 -7.13 -14.96
N GLU A 42 -8.78 -7.71 -16.06
CA GLU A 42 -7.97 -8.46 -17.03
C GLU A 42 -6.92 -7.58 -17.71
N SER A 43 -7.21 -6.28 -17.90
CA SER A 43 -6.26 -5.30 -18.43
C SER A 43 -4.99 -5.15 -17.55
N LEU A 44 -5.07 -5.47 -16.26
CA LEU A 44 -3.94 -5.39 -15.34
C LEU A 44 -2.91 -6.51 -15.56
N SER A 45 -3.33 -7.65 -16.11
CA SER A 45 -2.40 -8.75 -16.43
C SER A 45 -1.41 -8.37 -17.53
N GLN A 46 -1.81 -7.46 -18.43
CA GLN A 46 -1.01 -6.98 -19.57
C GLN A 46 -0.52 -5.53 -19.36
N TYR A 47 -0.69 -4.99 -18.15
CA TYR A 47 -0.30 -3.62 -17.87
C TYR A 47 1.21 -3.44 -18.05
N GLN A 48 1.57 -2.48 -18.88
CA GLN A 48 2.93 -1.96 -19.03
C GLN A 48 2.90 -0.48 -18.62
N PRO A 49 3.69 -0.07 -17.61
CA PRO A 49 3.75 1.32 -17.19
C PRO A 49 4.25 2.21 -18.32
N ALA A 50 3.82 3.49 -18.31
CA ALA A 50 4.38 4.50 -19.18
C ALA A 50 5.89 4.62 -18.93
N THR A 51 6.68 4.48 -20.00
CA THR A 51 8.14 4.54 -19.91
C THR A 51 8.64 5.98 -20.04
N ILE A 52 9.75 6.26 -19.39
CA ILE A 52 10.47 7.55 -19.50
C ILE A 52 11.05 7.67 -20.91
N SER A 53 10.80 8.79 -21.57
CA SER A 53 11.50 9.13 -22.82
C SER A 53 12.88 9.72 -22.48
N ARG A 54 13.95 9.08 -22.94
CA ARG A 54 15.33 9.50 -22.72
C ARG A 54 15.95 10.02 -23.99
N ILE A 55 16.65 11.13 -23.90
CA ILE A 55 17.51 11.64 -24.97
C ILE A 55 18.94 11.23 -24.65
N TYR A 56 19.59 10.60 -25.61
CA TYR A 56 20.98 10.18 -25.50
C TYR A 56 21.88 11.06 -26.36
N SER A 57 23.13 11.32 -25.89
CA SER A 57 24.17 11.89 -26.69
C SER A 57 24.60 10.90 -27.80
N GLY A 58 25.34 11.39 -28.78
CA GLY A 58 25.98 10.52 -29.78
C GLY A 58 26.97 9.50 -29.19
N GLU A 59 27.37 9.66 -27.94
CA GLU A 59 28.24 8.80 -27.17
C GLU A 59 27.45 7.84 -26.24
N GLY A 60 26.10 7.83 -26.30
CA GLY A 60 25.23 6.98 -25.50
C GLY A 60 24.99 7.45 -24.06
N GLN A 61 25.41 8.67 -23.71
CA GLN A 61 25.12 9.24 -22.39
C GLN A 61 23.72 9.87 -22.37
N ILE A 62 23.00 9.72 -21.26
CA ILE A 62 21.70 10.37 -21.08
C ILE A 62 21.93 11.88 -20.95
N ILE A 63 21.39 12.67 -21.89
CA ILE A 63 21.43 14.13 -21.87
C ILE A 63 20.24 14.68 -21.09
N ASP A 64 19.06 14.09 -21.30
CA ASP A 64 17.84 14.57 -20.67
C ASP A 64 16.80 13.45 -20.55
N GLU A 65 15.90 13.58 -19.57
CA GLU A 65 14.78 12.68 -19.34
C GLU A 65 13.47 13.48 -19.36
N PHE A 66 12.58 13.15 -20.30
CA PHE A 66 11.25 13.74 -20.38
C PHE A 66 10.23 12.78 -19.81
N ALA A 67 9.73 13.09 -18.61
CA ALA A 67 8.62 12.39 -18.00
C ALA A 67 7.82 13.38 -17.14
N GLU A 68 6.49 13.35 -17.28
CA GLU A 68 5.60 13.99 -16.31
C GLU A 68 5.74 13.32 -14.93
N GLU A 69 6.03 12.01 -14.93
CA GLU A 69 6.23 11.18 -13.73
C GLU A 69 7.47 10.31 -13.90
N ARG A 70 8.34 10.27 -12.89
CA ARG A 70 9.51 9.39 -12.90
C ARG A 70 9.06 7.97 -12.57
N ARG A 71 9.06 7.09 -13.57
CA ARG A 71 8.70 5.67 -13.47
C ARG A 71 9.82 4.82 -14.07
N LEU A 72 10.32 3.89 -13.28
CA LEU A 72 11.27 2.86 -13.71
C LEU A 72 10.63 1.51 -13.40
N PHE A 73 10.29 0.77 -14.45
CA PHE A 73 9.68 -0.54 -14.27
C PHE A 73 10.72 -1.56 -13.78
N ALA A 74 10.37 -2.28 -12.72
CA ALA A 74 11.12 -3.40 -12.18
C ALA A 74 10.23 -4.64 -12.19
N PRO A 75 10.54 -5.68 -12.99
CA PRO A 75 9.85 -6.97 -12.93
C PRO A 75 9.90 -7.57 -11.53
N ALA A 76 8.89 -8.37 -11.15
CA ALA A 76 8.79 -8.96 -9.82
C ALA A 76 10.05 -9.72 -9.40
N GLU A 77 10.70 -10.40 -10.36
CA GLU A 77 11.91 -11.21 -10.13
C GLU A 77 13.14 -10.35 -9.82
N THR A 78 13.16 -9.10 -10.29
CA THR A 78 14.28 -8.17 -10.07
C THR A 78 14.14 -7.35 -8.80
N ILE A 79 12.96 -7.36 -8.16
CA ILE A 79 12.77 -6.67 -6.89
C ILE A 79 13.24 -7.57 -5.75
N PRO A 80 14.27 -7.17 -4.97
CA PRO A 80 14.77 -7.96 -3.86
C PRO A 80 13.69 -8.27 -2.82
N ASP A 81 13.72 -9.47 -2.24
CA ASP A 81 12.74 -9.88 -1.23
C ASP A 81 12.71 -8.96 -0.02
N MET A 82 13.86 -8.43 0.37
CA MET A 82 13.96 -7.45 1.46
C MET A 82 13.13 -6.19 1.19
N VAL A 83 13.10 -5.70 -0.06
CA VAL A 83 12.25 -4.56 -0.45
C VAL A 83 10.77 -4.94 -0.39
N LYS A 84 10.38 -6.09 -0.96
CA LYS A 84 9.01 -6.62 -0.89
C LYS A 84 8.54 -6.75 0.56
N GLN A 85 9.36 -7.33 1.41
CA GLN A 85 9.09 -7.56 2.84
C GLN A 85 8.93 -6.26 3.62
N ALA A 86 9.68 -5.21 3.29
CA ALA A 86 9.54 -3.90 3.90
C ALA A 86 8.17 -3.30 3.62
N PHE A 87 7.71 -3.32 2.36
CA PHE A 87 6.39 -2.79 1.98
C PHE A 87 5.25 -3.64 2.55
N ILE A 88 5.37 -4.96 2.52
CA ILE A 88 4.39 -5.88 3.15
C ILE A 88 4.27 -5.58 4.64
N SER A 89 5.40 -5.41 5.34
CA SER A 89 5.40 -5.10 6.78
C SER A 89 4.72 -3.77 7.08
N ALA A 90 4.99 -2.73 6.28
CA ALA A 90 4.46 -1.40 6.51
C ALA A 90 2.97 -1.25 6.16
N GLU A 91 2.50 -1.96 5.13
CA GLU A 91 1.17 -1.74 4.55
C GLU A 91 0.20 -2.90 4.78
N ASP A 92 0.67 -4.14 4.69
CA ASP A 92 -0.22 -5.32 4.65
C ASP A 92 0.49 -6.60 5.11
N LYS A 93 0.74 -6.72 6.41
CA LYS A 93 1.49 -7.86 6.96
C LYS A 93 0.92 -9.24 6.66
N ASN A 94 -0.38 -9.31 6.36
CA ASN A 94 -1.10 -10.55 6.04
C ASN A 94 -1.27 -10.75 4.53
N PHE A 95 -0.53 -10.01 3.69
CA PHE A 95 -0.69 -9.98 2.23
C PHE A 95 -0.79 -11.36 1.61
N TYR A 96 0.05 -12.31 1.97
CA TYR A 96 0.06 -13.66 1.40
C TYR A 96 -1.04 -14.59 1.93
N THR A 97 -1.80 -14.17 2.96
CA THR A 97 -2.78 -15.05 3.62
C THR A 97 -4.23 -14.67 3.37
N HIS A 98 -4.51 -13.43 2.97
CA HIS A 98 -5.87 -12.97 2.64
C HIS A 98 -6.16 -13.04 1.14
N THR A 99 -7.44 -12.90 0.78
CA THR A 99 -7.96 -12.91 -0.60
C THR A 99 -8.56 -11.56 -0.98
N GLY A 100 -7.72 -10.51 -1.02
CA GLY A 100 -8.08 -9.15 -1.42
C GLY A 100 -8.47 -8.22 -0.28
N TYR A 101 -8.95 -8.72 0.85
CA TYR A 101 -9.27 -7.94 2.06
C TYR A 101 -8.91 -8.72 3.32
N ASP A 102 -8.42 -8.00 4.33
CA ASP A 102 -8.06 -8.57 5.63
C ASP A 102 -9.04 -8.11 6.72
N LEU A 103 -10.08 -8.91 6.97
CA LEU A 103 -11.07 -8.61 8.02
C LEU A 103 -10.45 -8.59 9.42
N ARG A 104 -9.42 -9.41 9.68
CA ARG A 104 -8.73 -9.43 10.97
C ARG A 104 -7.87 -8.17 11.14
N GLY A 105 -7.16 -7.77 10.08
CA GLY A 105 -6.39 -6.54 10.06
C GLY A 105 -7.28 -5.30 10.21
N ILE A 106 -8.44 -5.26 9.55
CA ILE A 106 -9.43 -4.18 9.72
C ILE A 106 -9.91 -4.14 11.18
N GLY A 107 -10.27 -5.28 11.76
CA GLY A 107 -10.71 -5.35 13.16
C GLY A 107 -9.63 -4.88 14.13
N ALA A 108 -8.38 -5.31 13.96
CA ALA A 108 -7.23 -4.86 14.75
C ALA A 108 -7.00 -3.34 14.60
N ALA A 109 -7.04 -2.82 13.36
CA ALA A 109 -6.87 -1.40 13.10
C ALA A 109 -7.94 -0.53 13.78
N VAL A 110 -9.19 -1.00 13.83
CA VAL A 110 -10.28 -0.30 14.56
C VAL A 110 -10.01 -0.31 16.07
N VAL A 111 -9.61 -1.45 16.64
CA VAL A 111 -9.28 -1.56 18.07
C VAL A 111 -8.11 -0.64 18.41
N ASP A 112 -7.03 -0.65 17.64
CA ASP A 112 -5.86 0.21 17.84
C ASP A 112 -6.23 1.70 17.72
N CYS A 113 -7.09 2.04 16.77
CA CYS A 113 -7.55 3.42 16.59
C CYS A 113 -8.38 3.91 17.77
N VAL A 114 -9.27 3.08 18.30
CA VAL A 114 -10.06 3.41 19.49
C VAL A 114 -9.15 3.50 20.72
N ALA A 115 -8.24 2.55 20.91
CA ALA A 115 -7.31 2.53 22.04
C ALA A 115 -6.37 3.75 22.05
N SER A 116 -5.90 4.17 20.86
CA SER A 116 -5.01 5.34 20.69
C SER A 116 -5.78 6.68 20.65
N LYS A 117 -7.11 6.67 20.84
CA LYS A 117 -7.99 7.87 20.72
C LYS A 117 -7.78 8.61 19.40
N GLY A 118 -7.65 7.88 18.30
CA GLY A 118 -7.46 8.42 16.96
C GLY A 118 -6.01 8.86 16.64
N ARG A 119 -5.06 8.66 17.53
CA ARG A 119 -3.65 8.99 17.29
C ARG A 119 -2.93 7.80 16.67
N GLY A 120 -2.54 7.92 15.41
CA GLY A 120 -1.76 6.88 14.73
C GLY A 120 -2.56 5.65 14.31
N CYS A 121 -3.82 5.82 13.92
CA CYS A 121 -4.63 4.73 13.39
C CYS A 121 -3.92 4.02 12.24
N ARG A 122 -3.78 2.70 12.34
CA ARG A 122 -3.24 1.85 11.28
C ARG A 122 -4.20 1.87 10.09
N GLY A 123 -3.70 1.94 8.86
CA GLY A 123 -4.53 1.78 7.66
C GLY A 123 -5.06 0.35 7.57
N GLY A 124 -6.36 0.19 7.34
CA GLY A 124 -6.99 -1.12 7.16
C GLY A 124 -7.16 -1.54 5.70
N SER A 125 -6.52 -0.85 4.75
CA SER A 125 -6.58 -1.20 3.32
C SER A 125 -5.42 -2.11 2.95
N THR A 126 -5.71 -3.18 2.19
CA THR A 126 -4.69 -4.11 1.70
C THR A 126 -3.93 -3.53 0.50
N ILE A 127 -2.77 -4.11 0.19
CA ILE A 127 -2.01 -3.80 -1.03
C ILE A 127 -2.89 -3.99 -2.26
N THR A 128 -3.66 -5.06 -2.34
CA THR A 128 -4.58 -5.33 -3.46
C THR A 128 -5.61 -4.22 -3.63
N GLN A 129 -6.21 -3.74 -2.54
CA GLN A 129 -7.15 -2.60 -2.58
C GLN A 129 -6.47 -1.31 -3.07
N GLN A 130 -5.23 -1.06 -2.67
CA GLN A 130 -4.47 0.10 -3.12
C GLN A 130 -4.16 0.03 -4.62
N VAL A 131 -3.81 -1.15 -5.15
CA VAL A 131 -3.66 -1.38 -6.60
C VAL A 131 -4.96 -1.06 -7.34
N MET A 132 -6.08 -1.64 -6.91
CA MET A 132 -7.38 -1.39 -7.55
C MET A 132 -7.76 0.09 -7.54
N LYS A 133 -7.52 0.77 -6.42
CA LYS A 133 -7.75 2.21 -6.30
C LYS A 133 -6.91 3.01 -7.31
N ASN A 134 -5.62 2.73 -7.41
CA ASN A 134 -4.70 3.52 -8.22
C ASN A 134 -4.93 3.32 -9.72
N PHE A 135 -5.25 2.09 -10.15
CA PHE A 135 -5.40 1.76 -11.57
C PHE A 135 -6.81 1.97 -12.12
N LEU A 136 -7.84 1.71 -11.32
CA LEU A 136 -9.19 1.56 -11.84
C LEU A 136 -10.21 2.55 -11.29
N LEU A 137 -9.91 3.25 -10.19
CA LEU A 137 -10.91 4.03 -9.46
C LEU A 137 -10.51 5.50 -9.24
N SER A 138 -9.78 6.09 -10.17
CA SER A 138 -9.46 7.51 -10.13
C SER A 138 -10.72 8.35 -10.38
N GLY A 139 -11.15 9.16 -9.38
CA GLY A 139 -12.23 10.14 -9.53
C GLY A 139 -13.55 9.82 -8.85
N ASP A 140 -13.78 8.62 -8.36
CA ASP A 140 -15.02 8.24 -7.67
C ASP A 140 -15.16 8.87 -6.27
N ARG A 141 -16.41 9.04 -5.81
CA ARG A 141 -16.70 9.50 -4.43
C ARG A 141 -16.16 8.50 -3.40
N GLN A 142 -15.64 8.99 -2.27
CA GLN A 142 -14.88 8.18 -1.31
C GLN A 142 -15.61 6.91 -0.83
N ALA A 143 -16.90 7.00 -0.48
CA ALA A 143 -17.66 5.85 0.02
C ALA A 143 -17.94 4.81 -1.08
N GLU A 144 -18.37 5.27 -2.25
CA GLU A 144 -18.61 4.42 -3.44
C GLU A 144 -17.33 3.73 -3.89
N ARG A 145 -16.23 4.50 -3.99
CA ARG A 145 -14.92 3.99 -4.32
C ARG A 145 -14.49 2.86 -3.37
N LYS A 146 -14.73 3.00 -2.06
CA LYS A 146 -14.33 1.97 -1.08
C LYS A 146 -15.05 0.65 -1.26
N ILE A 147 -16.32 0.67 -1.66
CA ILE A 147 -17.08 -0.53 -2.00
C ILE A 147 -16.51 -1.17 -3.26
N LYS A 148 -16.27 -0.38 -4.31
CA LYS A 148 -15.68 -0.85 -5.57
C LYS A 148 -14.28 -1.42 -5.35
N GLU A 149 -13.43 -0.78 -4.54
CA GLU A 149 -12.11 -1.29 -4.14
C GLU A 149 -12.20 -2.71 -3.55
N LEU A 150 -13.14 -2.95 -2.64
CA LEU A 150 -13.33 -4.27 -2.03
C LEU A 150 -13.73 -5.34 -3.05
N ILE A 151 -14.68 -5.03 -3.92
CA ILE A 151 -15.17 -5.96 -4.95
C ILE A 151 -14.06 -6.27 -5.95
N LEU A 152 -13.38 -5.23 -6.43
CA LEU A 152 -12.29 -5.38 -7.41
C LEU A 152 -11.09 -6.12 -6.81
N ALA A 153 -10.76 -5.85 -5.53
CA ALA A 153 -9.67 -6.55 -4.87
C ALA A 153 -9.93 -8.06 -4.76
N ALA A 154 -11.16 -8.48 -4.42
CA ALA A 154 -11.51 -9.89 -4.39
C ALA A 154 -11.40 -10.53 -5.79
N ARG A 155 -11.93 -9.87 -6.83
CA ARG A 155 -11.85 -10.37 -8.22
C ARG A 155 -10.41 -10.42 -8.75
N ALA A 156 -9.59 -9.43 -8.41
CA ALA A 156 -8.20 -9.38 -8.82
C ALA A 156 -7.38 -10.54 -8.24
N GLU A 157 -7.65 -10.92 -6.98
CA GLU A 157 -6.99 -12.06 -6.34
C GLU A 157 -7.40 -13.42 -6.91
N GLU A 158 -8.56 -13.50 -7.57
CA GLU A 158 -8.95 -14.70 -8.32
C GLU A 158 -8.23 -14.81 -9.66
N ALA A 159 -7.84 -13.68 -10.25
CA ALA A 159 -7.29 -13.60 -11.61
C ALA A 159 -5.76 -13.41 -11.66
N LEU A 160 -5.17 -12.82 -10.63
CA LEU A 160 -3.75 -12.46 -10.58
C LEU A 160 -3.06 -13.15 -9.41
N SER A 161 -1.81 -13.55 -9.60
CA SER A 161 -0.99 -14.07 -8.49
C SER A 161 -0.60 -12.94 -7.52
N LYS A 162 -0.27 -13.31 -6.28
CA LYS A 162 0.22 -12.37 -5.26
C LYS A 162 1.47 -11.62 -5.74
N GLU A 163 2.37 -12.30 -6.43
CA GLU A 163 3.58 -11.73 -7.00
C GLU A 163 3.25 -10.65 -8.04
N LYS A 164 2.24 -10.92 -8.91
CA LYS A 164 1.82 -9.94 -9.92
C LYS A 164 1.14 -8.72 -9.29
N ILE A 165 0.32 -8.92 -8.27
CA ILE A 165 -0.31 -7.81 -7.52
C ILE A 165 0.76 -6.96 -6.83
N LEU A 166 1.75 -7.60 -6.20
CA LEU A 166 2.85 -6.90 -5.54
C LEU A 166 3.74 -6.16 -6.55
N GLU A 167 4.02 -6.76 -7.71
CA GLU A 167 4.72 -6.09 -8.81
C GLU A 167 4.01 -4.82 -9.25
N LEU A 168 2.71 -4.91 -9.52
CA LEU A 168 1.89 -3.76 -9.88
C LEU A 168 1.96 -2.67 -8.81
N TYR A 169 1.81 -3.05 -7.54
CA TYR A 169 1.88 -2.13 -6.42
C TYR A 169 3.23 -1.41 -6.35
N LEU A 170 4.33 -2.17 -6.35
CA LEU A 170 5.68 -1.63 -6.19
C LEU A 170 6.15 -0.78 -7.38
N ASN A 171 5.54 -0.94 -8.55
CA ASN A 171 5.83 -0.12 -9.72
C ASN A 171 4.96 1.15 -9.83
N GLU A 172 3.80 1.19 -9.14
CA GLU A 172 2.84 2.29 -9.28
C GLU A 172 2.75 3.22 -8.08
N ILE A 173 3.17 2.75 -6.91
CA ILE A 173 2.98 3.52 -5.68
C ILE A 173 3.75 4.84 -5.71
N PHE A 174 3.06 5.94 -5.40
CA PHE A 174 3.68 7.24 -5.28
C PHE A 174 4.47 7.36 -3.98
N LEU A 175 5.76 7.66 -4.09
CA LEU A 175 6.70 7.73 -2.98
C LEU A 175 7.25 9.14 -2.73
N GLY A 176 6.64 10.15 -3.34
CA GLY A 176 7.11 11.54 -3.23
C GLY A 176 8.21 11.88 -4.24
N GLN A 177 8.61 13.15 -4.27
CA GLN A 177 9.67 13.66 -5.17
C GLN A 177 9.45 13.26 -6.64
N ASN A 178 8.20 13.31 -7.08
CA ASN A 178 7.77 12.89 -8.42
C ASN A 178 8.16 11.43 -8.76
N SER A 179 8.42 10.59 -7.75
CA SER A 179 8.84 9.20 -7.95
C SER A 179 7.66 8.25 -7.77
N TYR A 180 7.38 7.51 -8.82
CA TYR A 180 6.39 6.45 -8.86
C TYR A 180 7.11 5.11 -8.99
N GLY A 181 6.80 4.20 -8.08
CA GLY A 181 7.45 2.90 -7.94
C GLY A 181 8.78 2.93 -7.19
N VAL A 182 9.15 1.75 -6.70
CA VAL A 182 10.31 1.58 -5.80
C VAL A 182 11.65 1.82 -6.50
N ALA A 183 11.77 1.46 -7.79
CA ALA A 183 13.01 1.64 -8.52
C ALA A 183 13.32 3.13 -8.77
N ALA A 184 12.31 3.92 -9.17
CA ALA A 184 12.46 5.36 -9.32
C ALA A 184 12.76 6.05 -7.98
N ALA A 185 12.09 5.62 -6.91
CA ALA A 185 12.32 6.15 -5.57
C ALA A 185 13.73 5.80 -5.04
N SER A 186 14.22 4.57 -5.26
CA SER A 186 15.58 4.17 -4.89
C SER A 186 16.63 5.10 -5.50
N GLN A 187 16.50 5.38 -6.78
CA GLN A 187 17.40 6.32 -7.47
C GLN A 187 17.24 7.74 -6.95
N THR A 188 16.01 8.21 -6.78
CA THR A 188 15.74 9.58 -6.35
C THR A 188 16.25 9.86 -4.93
N TYR A 189 15.98 8.97 -3.99
CA TYR A 189 16.31 9.19 -2.58
C TYR A 189 17.74 8.80 -2.22
N PHE A 190 18.31 7.77 -2.88
CA PHE A 190 19.58 7.17 -2.48
C PHE A 190 20.62 7.09 -3.60
N ASN A 191 20.23 7.33 -4.85
CA ASN A 191 21.06 7.12 -6.04
C ASN A 191 21.62 5.69 -6.10
N LYS A 192 20.73 4.70 -5.84
CA LYS A 192 21.05 3.27 -5.76
C LYS A 192 20.10 2.44 -6.62
N THR A 193 20.57 1.28 -7.03
CA THR A 193 19.70 0.21 -7.54
C THR A 193 18.92 -0.44 -6.38
N LEU A 194 17.94 -1.29 -6.68
CA LEU A 194 17.16 -1.95 -5.63
C LEU A 194 17.99 -2.94 -4.81
N GLU A 195 18.97 -3.58 -5.44
CA GLU A 195 19.88 -4.54 -4.81
C GLU A 195 20.88 -3.90 -3.84
N GLU A 196 21.18 -2.61 -4.04
CA GLU A 196 22.11 -1.86 -3.20
C GLU A 196 21.46 -1.23 -1.95
N LEU A 197 20.12 -1.31 -1.85
CA LEU A 197 19.41 -0.77 -0.70
C LEU A 197 19.73 -1.53 0.58
N SER A 198 20.01 -0.81 1.67
CA SER A 198 20.04 -1.41 3.01
C SER A 198 18.62 -1.68 3.51
N PRO A 199 18.44 -2.56 4.51
CA PRO A 199 17.13 -2.76 5.16
C PRO A 199 16.52 -1.46 5.69
N GLY A 200 17.34 -0.53 6.21
CA GLY A 200 16.87 0.78 6.67
C GLY A 200 16.40 1.69 5.54
N GLU A 201 17.08 1.66 4.40
CA GLU A 201 16.68 2.43 3.22
C GLU A 201 15.38 1.88 2.61
N ALA A 202 15.24 0.55 2.50
CA ALA A 202 14.01 -0.09 2.06
C ALA A 202 12.84 0.19 3.01
N ALA A 203 13.08 0.10 4.33
CA ALA A 203 12.09 0.45 5.35
C ALA A 203 11.66 1.92 5.29
N TYR A 204 12.59 2.83 4.97
CA TYR A 204 12.24 4.22 4.74
C TYR A 204 11.33 4.38 3.53
N LEU A 205 11.69 3.82 2.36
CA LEU A 205 10.82 3.88 1.17
C LEU A 205 9.43 3.30 1.45
N ALA A 206 9.37 2.17 2.14
CA ALA A 206 8.11 1.52 2.52
C ALA A 206 7.27 2.36 3.51
N SER A 207 7.88 3.30 4.21
CA SER A 207 7.15 4.21 5.07
C SER A 207 6.43 5.34 4.33
N LEU A 208 6.85 5.69 3.09
CA LEU A 208 6.41 6.88 2.36
C LEU A 208 4.95 6.86 1.88
N PRO A 209 4.34 5.73 1.45
CA PRO A 209 3.00 5.73 0.83
C PRO A 209 1.93 6.47 1.62
N LYS A 210 1.98 6.39 2.94
CA LYS A 210 1.00 7.03 3.83
C LYS A 210 1.08 8.56 3.86
N SER A 211 2.28 9.13 3.70
CA SER A 211 2.47 10.59 3.78
C SER A 211 3.84 11.00 3.26
N PRO A 212 4.08 10.97 1.95
CA PRO A 212 5.40 11.27 1.38
C PRO A 212 5.90 12.67 1.72
N SER A 213 4.99 13.65 1.71
CA SER A 213 5.33 15.05 1.97
C SER A 213 5.74 15.32 3.42
N ASN A 214 5.13 14.61 4.40
CA ASN A 214 5.42 14.78 5.82
C ASN A 214 6.58 13.90 6.31
N ARG A 215 7.10 12.99 5.50
CA ARG A 215 8.20 12.09 5.83
C ARG A 215 9.44 12.40 4.99
N HIS A 216 9.65 13.69 4.73
CA HIS A 216 10.73 14.13 3.87
C HIS A 216 12.08 14.04 4.58
N PRO A 217 13.10 13.32 4.03
CA PRO A 217 14.32 12.95 4.75
C PRO A 217 15.27 14.12 5.01
N VAL A 218 15.04 15.26 4.38
CA VAL A 218 15.84 16.48 4.55
C VAL A 218 15.08 17.55 5.33
N ARG A 219 13.79 17.78 4.99
CA ARG A 219 12.97 18.84 5.63
C ARG A 219 12.50 18.46 7.02
N ASP A 220 12.20 17.18 7.24
CA ASP A 220 11.76 16.64 8.54
C ASP A 220 12.40 15.27 8.78
N ARG A 221 13.71 15.31 9.07
CA ARG A 221 14.51 14.11 9.28
C ARG A 221 14.04 13.29 10.47
N ASP A 222 13.58 13.93 11.53
CA ASP A 222 13.16 13.24 12.75
C ASP A 222 11.90 12.41 12.48
N THR A 223 10.91 12.98 11.83
CA THR A 223 9.69 12.26 11.40
C THR A 223 10.03 11.15 10.40
N ALA A 224 10.90 11.41 9.43
CA ALA A 224 11.34 10.40 8.46
C ALA A 224 12.05 9.22 9.15
N THR A 225 12.97 9.51 10.09
CA THR A 225 13.68 8.49 10.88
C THR A 225 12.73 7.70 11.79
N PHE A 226 11.79 8.37 12.44
CA PHE A 226 10.78 7.72 13.28
C PHE A 226 9.98 6.67 12.47
N TRP A 227 9.50 7.03 11.29
CA TRP A 227 8.69 6.12 10.48
C TRP A 227 9.53 5.01 9.83
N ARG A 228 10.77 5.27 9.44
CA ARG A 228 11.74 4.22 9.05
C ARG A 228 11.90 3.20 10.18
N ASN A 229 12.17 3.66 11.39
CA ASN A 229 12.38 2.79 12.54
C ASN A 229 11.11 2.01 12.91
N ASN A 230 9.93 2.61 12.71
CA ASN A 230 8.67 1.90 12.88
C ASN A 230 8.52 0.75 11.88
N THR A 231 8.85 0.97 10.61
CA THR A 231 8.83 -0.08 9.59
C THR A 231 9.86 -1.17 9.88
N LEU A 232 11.09 -0.82 10.30
CA LEU A 232 12.10 -1.79 10.72
C LEU A 232 11.61 -2.66 11.88
N ARG A 233 10.91 -2.07 12.86
CA ARG A 233 10.30 -2.83 13.96
C ARG A 233 9.27 -3.82 13.43
N GLU A 234 8.39 -3.40 12.52
CA GLU A 234 7.39 -4.27 11.91
C GLU A 234 8.03 -5.39 11.09
N MET A 235 9.12 -5.12 10.35
CA MET A 235 9.90 -6.15 9.65
C MET A 235 10.49 -7.19 10.63
N LYS A 236 11.01 -6.75 11.79
CA LYS A 236 11.49 -7.63 12.84
C LYS A 236 10.36 -8.47 13.46
N GLU A 237 9.23 -7.84 13.79
CA GLU A 237 8.04 -8.53 14.34
C GLU A 237 7.47 -9.57 13.39
N ASN A 238 7.57 -9.34 12.09
CA ASN A 238 7.17 -10.28 11.04
C ASN A 238 8.23 -11.35 10.73
N GLY A 239 9.40 -11.30 11.38
CA GLY A 239 10.49 -12.28 11.20
C GLY A 239 11.30 -12.11 9.91
N TYR A 240 11.21 -10.97 9.22
CA TYR A 240 11.97 -10.71 7.99
C TYR A 240 13.40 -10.23 8.24
N ILE A 241 13.64 -9.60 9.38
CA ILE A 241 14.99 -9.25 9.84
C ILE A 241 15.20 -9.73 11.28
N ASP A 242 16.44 -10.05 11.64
CA ASP A 242 16.81 -10.43 12.99
C ASP A 242 17.02 -9.21 13.89
N THR A 243 17.22 -9.46 15.19
CA THR A 243 17.41 -8.40 16.17
C THR A 243 18.70 -7.61 15.94
N SER A 244 19.76 -8.26 15.50
CA SER A 244 21.06 -7.64 15.22
C SER A 244 20.96 -6.65 14.05
N THR A 245 20.33 -7.07 12.95
CA THR A 245 20.05 -6.20 11.79
C THR A 245 19.18 -5.01 12.19
N TYR A 246 18.12 -5.26 12.97
CA TYR A 246 17.24 -4.19 13.45
C TYR A 246 18.01 -3.15 14.28
N GLU A 247 18.82 -3.57 15.26
CA GLU A 247 19.59 -2.66 16.12
C GLU A 247 20.61 -1.85 15.31
N THR A 248 21.29 -2.49 14.36
CA THR A 248 22.26 -1.85 13.49
C THR A 248 21.60 -0.79 12.62
N GLU A 249 20.50 -1.11 11.98
CA GLU A 249 19.82 -0.20 11.05
C GLU A 249 19.10 0.95 11.78
N VAL A 250 18.57 0.72 13.00
CA VAL A 250 17.99 1.79 13.82
C VAL A 250 19.08 2.77 14.30
N ALA A 251 20.27 2.29 14.64
CA ALA A 251 21.39 3.14 15.05
C ALA A 251 22.00 3.92 13.88
N ALA A 252 21.88 3.41 12.65
CA ALA A 252 22.41 4.07 11.47
C ALA A 252 21.62 5.36 11.15
N PRO A 253 22.31 6.48 10.83
CA PRO A 253 21.63 7.70 10.43
C PRO A 253 20.94 7.54 9.06
N LEU A 254 19.73 8.08 8.91
CA LEU A 254 19.08 8.15 7.60
C LEU A 254 19.83 9.17 6.73
N LYS A 255 20.52 8.67 5.71
CA LYS A 255 21.21 9.46 4.71
C LYS A 255 20.42 9.42 3.41
N SER A 256 20.25 10.56 2.78
CA SER A 256 19.56 10.71 1.49
C SER A 256 20.43 11.53 0.55
N CYS A 257 20.42 11.19 -0.73
CA CYS A 257 21.11 11.92 -1.79
C CYS A 257 20.28 13.09 -2.36
N LEU A 258 19.09 13.35 -1.79
CA LEU A 258 18.29 14.52 -2.19
C LEU A 258 19.09 15.79 -1.93
N LEU A 259 19.58 16.39 -3.00
CA LEU A 259 20.10 17.73 -2.96
C LEU A 259 18.92 18.70 -2.83
N TYR A 260 19.06 19.72 -1.98
CA TYR A 260 18.17 20.86 -1.97
C TYR A 260 18.31 21.55 -3.32
N THR A 261 17.47 21.22 -4.28
CA THR A 261 17.25 22.13 -5.40
C THR A 261 16.46 23.29 -4.81
N SER A 262 17.05 24.49 -4.81
CA SER A 262 16.30 25.72 -4.52
C SER A 262 15.00 25.68 -5.30
N PRO A 263 13.87 26.11 -4.72
CA PRO A 263 12.63 26.21 -5.47
C PRO A 263 12.92 27.02 -6.72
N SER A 264 12.49 26.51 -7.87
CA SER A 264 12.61 27.25 -9.13
C SER A 264 11.94 28.62 -8.94
N PRO A 265 12.49 29.71 -9.45
CA PRO A 265 11.86 31.03 -9.37
C PRO A 265 10.49 31.11 -10.05
N ARG A 266 9.95 29.97 -10.49
CA ARG A 266 8.64 29.82 -11.16
C ARG A 266 7.60 29.01 -10.37
N ASP A 267 7.91 28.56 -9.14
CA ASP A 267 6.93 27.89 -8.26
C ASP A 267 6.26 28.88 -7.31
#